data_f32b12f8cab086811f9a1fc2f39d8180
#
_entry.id   f32b12f8cab086811f9a1fc2f39d8180
#
_cell.length_a   1.000
_cell.length_b   1.000
_cell.length_c   1.000
_cell.angle_alpha   90.00
_cell.angle_beta   90.00
_cell.angle_gamma   90.00
#
_symmetry.space_group_name_H-M   'P 1'
#
loop_
_entity.id
_entity.type
_entity.pdbx_description
1 polymer ?
#
loop_
_entity_poly.entity_id
_entity_poly.type
_entity_poly.pdbx_seq_one_letter_code
_entity_poly.pdbx_strand_id
1 'polypeptide(L)'
;TCALPISLLTVLTKPNGGHGSTVLYGYRYALENGADYIFQTDSDGQTDPEEFEKFWQIREGYDAIFGNRTSRGDGFSRAVVEKVLCAVLWTYFHVSVPDANAPFRLMKTDYVAEYLPLMPENYNLPNALLTAFGAYFHRKIRFIPISFKPRQGGTNSINIRKIVKIGRQALHDFCEIQKAVAKKRG
;
A
#
# COMPACT_ATOMS: atom_id res chain seq x y z
N THR A 1 -9.59 24.01 12.90
CA THR A 1 -10.07 23.26 11.72
C THR A 1 -9.62 24.02 10.47
N CYS A 2 -8.50 23.62 9.90
CA CYS A 2 -8.08 24.13 8.60
C CYS A 2 -8.98 23.46 7.56
N ALA A 3 -10.09 24.10 7.21
CA ALA A 3 -10.89 23.68 6.07
C ALA A 3 -10.07 23.93 4.82
N LEU A 4 -9.61 22.88 4.16
CA LEU A 4 -9.04 22.98 2.81
C LEU A 4 -10.09 23.67 1.90
N PRO A 5 -9.69 24.62 1.05
CA PRO A 5 -10.61 25.20 0.09
C PRO A 5 -11.23 24.06 -0.75
N ILE A 6 -12.54 24.12 -0.98
CA ILE A 6 -13.32 23.09 -1.72
C ILE A 6 -12.72 22.81 -3.09
N SER A 7 -12.00 23.76 -3.69
CA SER A 7 -11.26 23.62 -4.94
C SER A 7 -10.08 22.62 -4.88
N LEU A 8 -9.63 22.22 -3.67
CA LEU A 8 -8.56 21.24 -3.46
C LEU A 8 -9.10 19.84 -3.16
N LEU A 9 -10.42 19.67 -3.06
CA LEU A 9 -11.05 18.39 -2.79
C LEU A 9 -11.72 17.86 -4.07
N THR A 10 -11.28 16.70 -4.53
CA THR A 10 -11.94 15.96 -5.60
C THR A 10 -12.51 14.67 -5.05
N VAL A 11 -13.80 14.45 -5.22
CA VAL A 11 -14.49 13.22 -4.83
C VAL A 11 -14.59 12.30 -6.05
N LEU A 12 -13.96 11.14 -5.96
CA LEU A 12 -13.97 10.12 -7.00
C LEU A 12 -15.00 9.04 -6.66
N THR A 13 -15.87 8.72 -7.59
CA THR A 13 -16.90 7.67 -7.45
C THR A 13 -16.63 6.53 -8.42
N LYS A 14 -16.75 5.30 -7.97
CA LYS A 14 -16.62 4.10 -8.80
C LYS A 14 -17.49 2.96 -8.26
N PRO A 15 -17.87 1.97 -9.07
CA PRO A 15 -18.48 0.74 -8.56
C PRO A 15 -17.57 0.05 -7.54
N ASN A 16 -18.16 -0.58 -6.51
CA ASN A 16 -17.40 -1.26 -5.47
C ASN A 16 -16.66 -2.48 -6.05
N GLY A 17 -15.35 -2.39 -6.13
CA GLY A 17 -14.43 -3.47 -6.52
C GLY A 17 -13.48 -3.88 -5.41
N GLY A 18 -13.75 -3.47 -4.15
CA GLY A 18 -12.89 -3.71 -3.00
C GLY A 18 -11.81 -2.63 -2.80
N HIS A 19 -11.12 -2.74 -1.67
CA HIS A 19 -10.11 -1.76 -1.23
C HIS A 19 -8.98 -1.58 -2.26
N GLY A 20 -8.37 -2.67 -2.71
CA GLY A 20 -7.25 -2.60 -3.66
C GLY A 20 -7.61 -1.93 -4.98
N SER A 21 -8.78 -2.27 -5.56
CA SER A 21 -9.30 -1.62 -6.76
C SER A 21 -9.52 -0.12 -6.56
N THR A 22 -9.91 0.31 -5.35
CA THR A 22 -10.09 1.72 -5.03
C THR A 22 -8.75 2.45 -4.95
N VAL A 23 -7.76 1.84 -4.31
CA VAL A 23 -6.40 2.39 -4.23
C VAL A 23 -5.79 2.53 -5.63
N LEU A 24 -5.89 1.49 -6.47
CA LEU A 24 -5.38 1.52 -7.86
C LEU A 24 -6.07 2.59 -8.70
N TYR A 25 -7.38 2.80 -8.50
CA TYR A 25 -8.11 3.86 -9.17
C TYR A 25 -7.60 5.25 -8.78
N GLY A 26 -7.36 5.48 -7.48
CA GLY A 26 -6.77 6.72 -6.98
C GLY A 26 -5.36 6.97 -7.53
N TYR A 27 -4.54 5.94 -7.66
CA TYR A 27 -3.20 6.07 -8.25
C TYR A 27 -3.27 6.47 -9.73
N ARG A 28 -4.14 5.82 -10.53
CA ARG A 28 -4.33 6.20 -11.95
C ARG A 28 -4.77 7.64 -12.07
N TYR A 29 -5.75 8.05 -11.26
CA TYR A 29 -6.21 9.43 -11.25
C TYR A 29 -5.08 10.42 -10.92
N ALA A 30 -4.25 10.14 -9.93
CA ALA A 30 -3.12 11.01 -9.58
C ALA A 30 -2.10 11.11 -10.72
N LEU A 31 -1.79 9.98 -11.40
CA LEU A 31 -0.91 9.95 -12.58
C LEU A 31 -1.47 10.80 -13.73
N GLU A 32 -2.75 10.63 -14.05
CA GLU A 32 -3.44 11.33 -15.14
C GLU A 32 -3.53 12.84 -14.89
N ASN A 33 -3.51 13.27 -13.63
CA ASN A 33 -3.58 14.68 -13.24
C ASN A 33 -2.21 15.30 -12.89
N GLY A 34 -1.11 14.62 -13.22
CA GLY A 34 0.24 15.19 -13.15
C GLY A 34 0.74 15.44 -11.72
N ALA A 35 0.35 14.62 -10.74
CA ALA A 35 0.87 14.73 -9.40
C ALA A 35 2.38 14.42 -9.37
N ASP A 36 3.20 15.16 -8.61
CA ASP A 36 4.61 14.88 -8.40
C ASP A 36 4.81 13.77 -7.36
N TYR A 37 3.96 13.77 -6.33
CA TYR A 37 3.95 12.79 -5.24
C TYR A 37 2.54 12.29 -4.99
N ILE A 38 2.44 11.04 -4.58
CA ILE A 38 1.18 10.41 -4.17
C ILE A 38 1.31 10.04 -2.69
N PHE A 39 0.46 10.62 -1.86
CA PHE A 39 0.31 10.20 -0.47
C PHE A 39 -0.98 9.39 -0.32
N GLN A 40 -0.85 8.18 0.20
CA GLN A 40 -1.99 7.31 0.50
C GLN A 40 -2.16 7.15 2.01
N THR A 41 -3.39 7.30 2.47
CA THR A 41 -3.82 6.92 3.82
C THR A 41 -5.24 6.38 3.80
N ASP A 42 -5.59 5.54 4.78
CA ASP A 42 -6.96 5.09 4.98
C ASP A 42 -7.73 6.12 5.83
N SER A 43 -9.04 6.21 5.61
CA SER A 43 -9.93 7.18 6.29
C SER A 43 -10.61 6.63 7.54
N ASP A 44 -10.12 5.52 8.10
CA ASP A 44 -10.74 4.82 9.25
C ASP A 44 -10.25 5.30 10.63
N GLY A 45 -9.43 6.36 10.65
CA GLY A 45 -8.91 6.98 11.86
C GLY A 45 -7.82 6.18 12.57
N GLN A 46 -7.27 5.13 11.94
CA GLN A 46 -6.22 4.32 12.55
C GLN A 46 -4.83 4.96 12.46
N THR A 47 -4.58 5.78 11.43
CA THR A 47 -3.32 6.52 11.24
C THR A 47 -3.44 7.94 11.78
N ASP A 48 -2.32 8.53 12.16
CA ASP A 48 -2.26 9.91 12.62
C ASP A 48 -1.82 10.85 11.48
N PRO A 49 -2.69 11.76 11.01
CA PRO A 49 -2.34 12.70 9.93
C PRO A 49 -1.15 13.60 10.25
N GLU A 50 -0.90 13.92 11.54
CA GLU A 50 0.24 14.76 11.94
C GLU A 50 1.59 14.11 11.64
N GLU A 51 1.61 12.79 11.51
CA GLU A 51 2.82 12.05 11.14
C GLU A 51 3.22 12.24 9.66
N PHE A 52 2.38 12.86 8.82
CA PHE A 52 2.69 13.14 7.41
C PHE A 52 3.95 13.99 7.26
N GLU A 53 4.14 14.98 8.12
CA GLU A 53 5.24 15.93 8.01
C GLU A 53 6.61 15.24 8.00
N LYS A 54 6.82 14.22 8.82
CA LYS A 54 8.09 13.45 8.86
C LYS A 54 8.38 12.69 7.57
N PHE A 55 7.34 12.35 6.77
CA PHE A 55 7.49 11.76 5.44
C PHE A 55 7.84 12.85 4.41
N TRP A 56 7.15 13.97 4.50
CA TRP A 56 7.30 15.06 3.56
C TRP A 56 8.70 15.70 3.61
N GLN A 57 9.26 15.87 4.78
CA GLN A 57 10.59 16.47 4.98
C GLN A 57 11.72 15.70 4.30
N ILE A 58 11.61 14.39 4.17
CA ILE A 58 12.67 13.55 3.59
C ILE A 58 12.35 13.05 2.17
N ARG A 59 11.22 13.47 1.59
CA ARG A 59 10.67 12.93 0.33
C ARG A 59 11.64 12.91 -0.85
N GLU A 60 12.50 13.92 -0.95
CA GLU A 60 13.42 14.05 -2.09
C GLU A 60 14.50 12.98 -2.11
N GLY A 61 14.88 12.48 -0.95
CA GLY A 61 15.91 11.45 -0.81
C GLY A 61 15.47 10.04 -1.19
N TYR A 62 14.16 9.81 -1.39
CA TYR A 62 13.61 8.46 -1.58
C TYR A 62 12.60 8.43 -2.74
N ASP A 63 12.47 7.24 -3.35
CA ASP A 63 11.45 6.97 -4.36
C ASP A 63 10.09 6.67 -3.70
N ALA A 64 10.14 6.03 -2.54
CA ALA A 64 8.96 5.77 -1.72
C ALA A 64 9.31 5.69 -0.22
N ILE A 65 8.39 6.17 0.60
CA ILE A 65 8.47 6.13 2.05
C ILE A 65 7.22 5.44 2.57
N PHE A 66 7.41 4.34 3.29
CA PHE A 66 6.34 3.50 3.80
C PHE A 66 6.26 3.59 5.32
N GLY A 67 5.06 3.64 5.86
CA GLY A 67 4.83 3.48 7.27
C GLY A 67 5.22 2.08 7.75
N ASN A 68 5.70 1.99 8.97
CA ASN A 68 5.94 0.73 9.67
C ASN A 68 5.15 0.74 10.98
N ARG A 69 4.15 -0.10 11.09
CA ARG A 69 3.27 -0.21 12.26
C ARG A 69 3.97 -0.93 13.40
N THR A 70 4.75 -0.21 14.18
CA THR A 70 5.54 -0.78 15.30
C THR A 70 4.66 -1.17 16.49
N SER A 71 3.57 -0.45 16.74
CA SER A 71 2.55 -0.84 17.72
C SER A 71 1.21 -0.99 17.01
N ARG A 72 0.55 -2.14 17.19
CA ARG A 72 -0.71 -2.46 16.51
C ARG A 72 -1.85 -2.50 17.51
N GLY A 73 -2.77 -1.55 17.39
CA GLY A 73 -4.05 -1.57 18.10
C GLY A 73 -5.14 -2.44 17.42
N ASP A 74 -4.81 -3.07 16.27
CA ASP A 74 -5.77 -3.77 15.41
C ASP A 74 -5.90 -5.28 15.68
N GLY A 75 -5.18 -5.80 16.67
CA GLY A 75 -5.32 -7.16 17.21
C GLY A 75 -4.35 -8.19 16.61
N PHE A 76 -4.17 -9.28 17.36
CA PHE A 76 -3.20 -10.34 17.07
C PHE A 76 -3.42 -11.02 15.71
N SER A 77 -4.66 -11.24 15.29
CA SER A 77 -4.96 -11.91 14.01
C SER A 77 -4.44 -11.13 12.79
N ARG A 78 -4.51 -9.82 12.81
CA ARG A 78 -3.98 -8.99 11.72
C ARG A 78 -2.47 -8.94 11.71
N ALA A 79 -1.82 -8.98 12.89
CA ALA A 79 -0.37 -9.09 12.98
C ALA A 79 0.13 -10.41 12.37
N VAL A 80 -0.59 -11.51 12.59
CA VAL A 80 -0.29 -12.81 11.98
C VAL A 80 -0.44 -12.77 10.46
N VAL A 81 -1.56 -12.18 9.95
CA VAL A 81 -1.78 -12.03 8.51
C VAL A 81 -0.65 -11.24 7.85
N GLU A 82 -0.20 -10.16 8.48
CA GLU A 82 0.93 -9.36 7.97
C GLU A 82 2.24 -10.17 7.91
N LYS A 83 2.55 -10.92 8.96
CA LYS A 83 3.74 -11.80 8.97
C LYS A 83 3.67 -12.87 7.89
N VAL A 84 2.49 -13.46 7.67
CA VAL A 84 2.28 -14.41 6.58
C VAL A 84 2.49 -13.73 5.23
N LEU A 85 1.98 -12.52 5.04
CA LEU A 85 2.19 -11.74 3.82
C LEU A 85 3.69 -11.45 3.58
N CYS A 86 4.41 -11.01 4.60
CA CYS A 86 5.86 -10.79 4.50
C CYS A 86 6.62 -12.09 4.15
N ALA A 87 6.24 -13.23 4.74
CA ALA A 87 6.81 -14.53 4.41
C ALA A 87 6.53 -14.94 2.95
N VAL A 88 5.33 -14.67 2.45
CA VAL A 88 4.98 -14.91 1.04
C VAL A 88 5.81 -14.03 0.13
N LEU A 89 5.98 -12.75 0.43
CA LEU A 89 6.83 -11.86 -0.35
C LEU A 89 8.30 -12.31 -0.35
N TRP A 90 8.79 -12.80 0.79
CA TRP A 90 10.13 -13.39 0.85
C TRP A 90 10.26 -14.62 -0.04
N THR A 91 9.26 -15.49 -0.08
CA THR A 91 9.27 -16.72 -0.89
C THR A 91 9.27 -16.43 -2.39
N TYR A 92 8.47 -15.47 -2.85
CA TYR A 92 8.31 -15.18 -4.28
C TYR A 92 9.31 -14.14 -4.81
N PHE A 93 9.64 -13.13 -4.03
CA PHE A 93 10.48 -12.02 -4.46
C PHE A 93 11.84 -11.99 -3.77
N HIS A 94 12.09 -12.88 -2.80
CA HIS A 94 13.31 -12.89 -1.96
C HIS A 94 13.58 -11.55 -1.27
N VAL A 95 12.53 -10.82 -0.89
CA VAL A 95 12.61 -9.53 -0.21
C VAL A 95 12.15 -9.63 1.24
N SER A 96 12.87 -8.97 2.13
CA SER A 96 12.49 -8.83 3.54
C SER A 96 12.09 -7.39 3.82
N VAL A 97 10.85 -7.19 4.27
CA VAL A 97 10.30 -5.88 4.58
C VAL A 97 9.63 -5.91 5.96
N PRO A 98 9.71 -4.82 6.75
CA PRO A 98 9.16 -4.81 8.11
C PRO A 98 7.64 -4.75 8.13
N ASP A 99 7.03 -4.10 7.16
CA ASP A 99 5.57 -3.98 6.97
C ASP A 99 5.25 -3.83 5.48
N ALA A 100 4.62 -4.84 4.91
CA ALA A 100 4.34 -4.87 3.49
C ALA A 100 3.09 -4.06 3.10
N ASN A 101 2.13 -3.91 4.01
CA ASN A 101 0.80 -3.42 3.68
C ASN A 101 0.32 -2.25 4.55
N ALA A 102 1.27 -1.45 5.07
CA ALA A 102 0.89 -0.25 5.80
C ALA A 102 0.15 0.74 4.89
N PRO A 103 -0.97 1.34 5.36
CA PRO A 103 -1.78 2.25 4.55
C PRO A 103 -1.33 3.71 4.62
N PHE A 104 -0.14 3.99 5.11
CA PHE A 104 0.42 5.33 5.26
C PHE A 104 1.72 5.39 4.47
N ARG A 105 1.68 5.98 3.27
CA ARG A 105 2.80 5.93 2.34
C ARG A 105 2.88 7.15 1.44
N LEU A 106 4.10 7.65 1.24
CA LEU A 106 4.41 8.73 0.32
C LEU A 106 5.32 8.19 -0.78
N MET A 107 4.95 8.38 -2.03
CA MET A 107 5.65 7.81 -3.18
C MET A 107 5.79 8.88 -4.27
N LYS A 108 6.92 8.88 -4.96
CA LYS A 108 7.07 9.65 -6.20
C LYS A 108 6.13 9.07 -7.26
N THR A 109 5.58 9.94 -8.08
CA THR A 109 4.70 9.54 -9.17
C THR A 109 5.38 8.59 -10.15
N ASP A 110 6.64 8.83 -10.49
CA ASP A 110 7.43 7.95 -11.36
C ASP A 110 7.55 6.52 -10.80
N TYR A 111 7.72 6.41 -9.48
CA TYR A 111 7.75 5.09 -8.82
C TYR A 111 6.43 4.33 -9.01
N VAL A 112 5.30 5.00 -8.82
CA VAL A 112 3.98 4.38 -9.00
C VAL A 112 3.73 4.07 -10.49
N ALA A 113 4.05 4.98 -11.39
CA ALA A 113 3.89 4.84 -12.83
C ALA A 113 4.67 3.62 -13.38
N GLU A 114 5.87 3.37 -12.86
CA GLU A 114 6.71 2.25 -13.28
C GLU A 114 6.10 0.89 -12.94
N TYR A 115 5.49 0.78 -11.74
CA TYR A 115 5.05 -0.53 -11.22
C TYR A 115 3.55 -0.78 -11.35
N LEU A 116 2.74 0.27 -11.52
CA LEU A 116 1.29 0.14 -11.68
C LEU A 116 0.88 -0.79 -12.84
N PRO A 117 1.52 -0.74 -14.04
CA PRO A 117 1.19 -1.62 -15.16
C PRO A 117 1.47 -3.11 -14.91
N LEU A 118 2.28 -3.44 -13.90
CA LEU A 118 2.57 -4.83 -13.52
C LEU A 118 1.47 -5.45 -12.66
N MET A 119 0.47 -4.67 -12.27
CA MET A 119 -0.62 -5.11 -11.40
C MET A 119 -1.91 -5.32 -12.20
N PRO A 120 -2.68 -6.39 -11.94
CA PRO A 120 -4.02 -6.51 -12.46
C PRO A 120 -4.91 -5.33 -12.04
N GLU A 121 -5.87 -4.93 -12.87
CA GLU A 121 -6.74 -3.77 -12.60
C GLU A 121 -7.51 -3.86 -11.28
N ASN A 122 -7.93 -5.05 -10.90
CA ASN A 122 -8.71 -5.30 -9.68
C ASN A 122 -7.87 -6.03 -8.60
N TYR A 123 -6.57 -5.74 -8.55
CA TYR A 123 -5.71 -6.41 -7.59
C TYR A 123 -6.01 -5.99 -6.14
N ASN A 124 -6.06 -6.98 -5.24
CA ASN A 124 -6.53 -6.74 -3.87
C ASN A 124 -5.46 -6.19 -2.91
N LEU A 125 -4.16 -6.37 -3.22
CA LEU A 125 -3.06 -6.04 -2.32
C LEU A 125 -2.00 -5.13 -2.99
N PRO A 126 -2.39 -4.00 -3.62
CA PRO A 126 -1.45 -3.14 -4.35
C PRO A 126 -0.34 -2.62 -3.45
N ASN A 127 -0.63 -2.33 -2.19
CA ASN A 127 0.35 -1.86 -1.23
C ASN A 127 1.49 -2.87 -1.03
N ALA A 128 1.15 -4.14 -0.89
CA ALA A 128 2.14 -5.20 -0.70
C ALA A 128 3.04 -5.35 -1.92
N LEU A 129 2.48 -5.29 -3.14
CA LEU A 129 3.27 -5.36 -4.36
C LEU A 129 4.18 -4.15 -4.56
N LEU A 130 3.67 -2.93 -4.36
CA LEU A 130 4.52 -1.73 -4.43
C LEU A 130 5.68 -1.84 -3.46
N THR A 131 5.45 -2.26 -2.22
CA THR A 131 6.51 -2.47 -1.25
C THR A 131 7.51 -3.54 -1.71
N ALA A 132 7.01 -4.67 -2.23
CA ALA A 132 7.86 -5.75 -2.76
C ALA A 132 8.70 -5.30 -3.96
N PHE A 133 8.12 -4.58 -4.91
CA PHE A 133 8.84 -4.06 -6.08
C PHE A 133 9.93 -3.06 -5.69
N GLY A 134 9.64 -2.16 -4.75
CA GLY A 134 10.66 -1.25 -4.25
C GLY A 134 11.88 -1.96 -3.69
N ALA A 135 11.67 -3.02 -2.90
CA ALA A 135 12.76 -3.83 -2.36
C ALA A 135 13.44 -4.70 -3.43
N TYR A 136 12.65 -5.35 -4.31
CA TYR A 136 13.15 -6.25 -5.36
C TYR A 136 14.00 -5.55 -6.42
N PHE A 137 13.59 -4.34 -6.83
CA PHE A 137 14.32 -3.53 -7.81
C PHE A 137 15.34 -2.57 -7.17
N HIS A 138 15.63 -2.76 -5.87
CA HIS A 138 16.61 -1.96 -5.14
C HIS A 138 16.39 -0.45 -5.24
N ARG A 139 15.10 -0.03 -5.25
CA ARG A 139 14.72 1.38 -5.24
C ARG A 139 15.07 2.01 -3.89
N LYS A 140 15.25 3.33 -3.88
CA LYS A 140 15.48 4.07 -2.64
C LYS A 140 14.20 4.15 -1.81
N ILE A 141 13.90 3.10 -1.06
CA ILE A 141 12.74 3.04 -0.18
C ILE A 141 13.14 3.23 1.28
N ARG A 142 12.25 3.84 2.07
CA ARG A 142 12.41 4.04 3.51
C ARG A 142 11.19 3.58 4.27
N PHE A 143 11.41 2.96 5.42
CA PHE A 143 10.35 2.65 6.38
C PHE A 143 10.47 3.58 7.59
N ILE A 144 9.34 4.21 7.97
CA ILE A 144 9.26 5.10 9.14
C ILE A 144 8.24 4.56 10.12
N PRO A 145 8.56 4.45 11.41
CA PRO A 145 7.58 4.08 12.42
C PRO A 145 6.39 5.02 12.41
N ILE A 146 5.19 4.44 12.42
CA ILE A 146 3.92 5.16 12.53
C ILE A 146 3.08 4.62 13.67
N SER A 147 2.27 5.50 14.26
CA SER A 147 1.21 5.14 15.18
C SER A 147 0.09 4.42 14.43
N PHE A 148 -0.45 3.37 15.02
CA PHE A 148 -1.60 2.67 14.46
C PHE A 148 -2.63 2.39 15.55
N LYS A 149 -3.62 3.27 15.63
CA LYS A 149 -4.66 3.28 16.65
C LYS A 149 -5.69 2.18 16.41
N PRO A 150 -6.45 1.75 17.44
CA PRO A 150 -7.65 0.94 17.23
C PRO A 150 -8.63 1.64 16.29
N ARG A 151 -9.34 0.88 15.47
CA ARG A 151 -10.34 1.42 14.54
C ARG A 151 -11.45 2.15 15.29
N GLN A 152 -11.76 3.37 14.84
CA GLN A 152 -12.77 4.21 15.49
C GLN A 152 -14.22 3.91 15.04
N GLY A 153 -14.40 3.12 13.97
CA GLY A 153 -15.71 2.77 13.43
C GLY A 153 -15.70 1.57 12.50
N GLY A 154 -16.89 1.05 12.24
CA GLY A 154 -17.10 -0.08 11.33
C GLY A 154 -16.90 -1.46 11.99
N THR A 155 -17.63 -2.45 11.49
CA THR A 155 -17.49 -3.85 11.90
C THR A 155 -16.32 -4.52 11.19
N ASN A 156 -15.61 -5.37 11.92
CA ASN A 156 -14.51 -6.16 11.37
C ASN A 156 -15.09 -7.21 10.40
N SER A 157 -15.11 -6.91 9.11
CA SER A 157 -15.67 -7.79 8.07
C SER A 157 -14.72 -8.92 7.65
N ILE A 158 -13.59 -9.09 8.34
CA ILE A 158 -12.59 -10.08 8.00
C ILE A 158 -12.97 -11.41 8.68
N ASN A 159 -13.57 -12.28 7.91
CA ASN A 159 -13.82 -13.68 8.28
C ASN A 159 -12.61 -14.54 7.85
N ILE A 160 -12.23 -15.54 8.63
CA ILE A 160 -11.13 -16.48 8.35
C ILE A 160 -11.24 -17.08 6.94
N ARG A 161 -12.45 -17.42 6.50
CA ARG A 161 -12.69 -17.92 5.13
C ARG A 161 -12.31 -16.91 4.06
N LYS A 162 -12.59 -15.62 4.28
CA LYS A 162 -12.16 -14.55 3.37
C LYS A 162 -10.65 -14.37 3.36
N ILE A 163 -10.00 -14.44 4.53
CA ILE A 163 -8.53 -14.39 4.64
C ILE A 163 -7.90 -15.52 3.82
N VAL A 164 -8.36 -16.76 4.00
CA VAL A 164 -7.85 -17.91 3.27
C VAL A 164 -8.08 -17.76 1.76
N LYS A 165 -9.27 -17.30 1.34
CA LYS A 165 -9.57 -17.06 -0.08
C LYS A 165 -8.66 -15.98 -0.68
N ILE A 166 -8.51 -14.83 -0.01
CA ILE A 166 -7.63 -13.74 -0.44
C ILE A 166 -6.18 -14.22 -0.47
N GLY A 167 -5.74 -14.98 0.54
CA GLY A 167 -4.39 -15.54 0.59
C GLY A 167 -4.10 -16.48 -0.58
N ARG A 168 -5.01 -17.40 -0.90
CA ARG A 168 -4.84 -18.31 -2.05
C ARG A 168 -4.81 -17.55 -3.38
N GLN A 169 -5.69 -16.57 -3.55
CA GLN A 169 -5.68 -15.72 -4.73
C GLN A 169 -4.37 -14.92 -4.82
N ALA A 170 -3.92 -14.34 -3.71
CA ALA A 170 -2.65 -13.61 -3.66
C ALA A 170 -1.45 -14.49 -4.03
N LEU A 171 -1.41 -15.74 -3.59
CA LEU A 171 -0.35 -16.69 -3.96
C LEU A 171 -0.34 -16.97 -5.47
N HIS A 172 -1.51 -17.17 -6.06
CA HIS A 172 -1.64 -17.36 -7.51
C HIS A 172 -1.18 -16.09 -8.26
N ASP A 173 -1.68 -14.94 -7.85
CA ASP A 173 -1.37 -13.65 -8.48
C ASP A 173 0.13 -13.31 -8.35
N PHE A 174 0.75 -13.59 -7.20
CA PHE A 174 2.18 -13.39 -7.00
C PHE A 174 3.03 -14.26 -7.92
N CYS A 175 2.61 -15.49 -8.18
CA CYS A 175 3.31 -16.38 -9.11
C CYS A 175 3.31 -15.79 -10.54
N GLU A 176 2.17 -15.33 -11.02
CA GLU A 176 2.04 -14.72 -12.34
C GLU A 176 2.77 -13.39 -12.45
N ILE A 177 2.65 -12.54 -11.43
CA ILE A 177 3.35 -11.26 -11.37
C ILE A 177 4.88 -11.47 -11.31
N GLN A 178 5.36 -12.44 -10.55
CA GLN A 178 6.79 -12.74 -10.48
C GLN A 178 7.34 -13.15 -11.87
N LYS A 179 6.61 -13.94 -12.63
CA LYS A 179 7.01 -14.31 -14.01
C LYS A 179 7.11 -13.07 -14.91
N ALA A 180 6.11 -12.16 -14.81
CA ALA A 180 6.10 -10.91 -15.57
C ALA A 180 7.27 -9.98 -15.18
N VAL A 181 7.56 -9.89 -13.89
CA VAL A 181 8.67 -9.09 -13.32
C VAL A 181 10.03 -9.67 -13.71
N ALA A 182 10.21 -10.99 -13.65
CA ALA A 182 11.44 -11.64 -14.05
C ALA A 182 11.75 -11.38 -15.53
N LYS A 183 10.73 -11.37 -16.41
CA LYS A 183 10.86 -11.03 -17.83
C LYS A 183 11.27 -9.57 -18.07
N LYS A 184 10.91 -8.64 -17.18
CA LYS A 184 11.32 -7.23 -17.27
C LYS A 184 12.77 -7.00 -16.84
N ARG A 185 13.34 -7.91 -16.05
CA ARG A 185 14.71 -7.79 -15.50
C ARG A 185 15.79 -8.38 -16.43
N GLY A 186 15.42 -9.30 -17.32
CA GLY A 186 16.31 -9.89 -18.34
C GLY A 186 16.31 -9.10 -19.61
#